data_4017a37f287124225196d36e2acf9bb1
#
_entry.id   4017a37f287124225196d36e2acf9bb1
#
_cell.length_a   1.000
_cell.length_b   1.000
_cell.length_c   1.000
_cell.angle_alpha   90.00
_cell.angle_beta   90.00
_cell.angle_gamma   90.00
#
_symmetry.space_group_name_H-M   'P 1'
#
loop_
_entity.id
_entity.type
_entity.pdbx_description
1 polymer ?
#
loop_
_entity_poly.entity_id
_entity_poly.type
_entity_poly.pdbx_seq_one_letter_code
_entity_poly.pdbx_strand_id
1 'polypeptide(L)'
;MNHSLRRYLISLCLLPLFSSAQSNWTIMDMVHNNPGEAPTQTEFNSPDTLRSYGYNAKVFFLFDAAQFGIDWTMLNPDIMPEGSNEYKWMMSKRQTIKEKYAQAHEANLNVYCMLDMIVLPKRLVEMYSDSILNDKGKIDISRPFTQHCVRLMMRQMFQQFPDLDGLVVRTGETYLHDAPYHQGNNPVQGDVVADHVTLINILREEVCDRLNRKLFYRTWDFGQFHSLPKYYLAITSRVEPHPNLLFSVKHTTTDFWRGAITQGIPDYEHIDSYWIYETSRQGNPFNPTIGIGQHKQIVEVQCQREYEGKAAHVNYIAAGVINGFPEYKDADIPHPYCLNHLRQNSNIRGIWTWTRGGGWGGPYPQNEFWVELNAYVLAQWASGNARSEEEAFRMFALMKGLHPRDIDKFHTLCLLSLDGVMMGQYSKMGGTWVNWTRDASVFDSAQLGFMKDILRQGRQREYSKEKHDAVKIWKRINRLAHQLRFADPQLTLFVRNTSTYALLKYTFFADAWDVLMCRAQQEQGIPTPHYQSLLAKARASLAAWDQFVTDNDLSSLRYNYSQWEKAVEP
;
A
#
# COMPACT_ATOMS: atom_id res chain seq x y z
N MET A 1 -32.94 -46.13 -50.73
CA MET A 1 -33.35 -44.95 -49.96
C MET A 1 -33.12 -45.25 -48.48
N ASN A 2 -31.99 -44.83 -47.96
CA ASN A 2 -31.63 -45.02 -46.55
C ASN A 2 -31.28 -43.68 -45.95
N HIS A 3 -32.09 -43.21 -45.04
CA HIS A 3 -31.81 -42.04 -44.22
C HIS A 3 -31.19 -42.48 -42.90
N SER A 4 -29.90 -42.19 -42.70
CA SER A 4 -29.23 -42.34 -41.42
C SER A 4 -29.41 -41.09 -40.58
N LEU A 5 -30.15 -41.19 -39.49
CA LEU A 5 -30.23 -40.17 -38.44
C LEU A 5 -28.93 -40.18 -37.62
N ARG A 6 -28.12 -39.13 -37.70
CA ARG A 6 -27.05 -38.85 -36.75
C ARG A 6 -27.65 -38.26 -35.48
N ARG A 7 -27.60 -39.00 -34.39
CA ARG A 7 -27.90 -38.53 -33.04
C ARG A 7 -26.72 -37.70 -32.54
N TYR A 8 -26.94 -36.41 -32.35
CA TYR A 8 -26.03 -35.57 -31.57
C TYR A 8 -26.29 -35.81 -30.08
N LEU A 9 -25.35 -36.45 -29.39
CA LEU A 9 -25.27 -36.47 -27.93
C LEU A 9 -24.76 -35.12 -27.47
N ILE A 10 -25.65 -34.26 -26.96
CA ILE A 10 -25.27 -33.09 -26.18
C ILE A 10 -24.87 -33.60 -24.80
N SER A 11 -23.55 -33.65 -24.56
CA SER A 11 -22.99 -33.90 -23.25
C SER A 11 -23.19 -32.65 -22.40
N LEU A 12 -24.27 -32.61 -21.61
CA LEU A 12 -24.43 -31.62 -20.56
C LEU A 12 -23.36 -31.90 -19.51
N CYS A 13 -22.25 -31.13 -19.54
CA CYS A 13 -21.36 -31.02 -18.41
C CYS A 13 -22.13 -30.36 -17.27
N LEU A 14 -22.65 -31.13 -16.36
CA LEU A 14 -23.06 -30.69 -15.02
C LEU A 14 -21.83 -30.19 -14.32
N LEU A 15 -21.55 -28.89 -14.44
CA LEU A 15 -20.66 -28.20 -13.52
C LEU A 15 -21.29 -28.33 -12.12
N PRO A 16 -20.58 -28.85 -11.14
CA PRO A 16 -21.09 -28.84 -9.78
C PRO A 16 -21.22 -27.38 -9.35
N LEU A 17 -22.45 -26.95 -9.11
CA LEU A 17 -22.75 -25.73 -8.38
C LEU A 17 -22.25 -25.93 -6.94
N PHE A 18 -20.95 -25.78 -6.74
CA PHE A 18 -20.42 -25.50 -5.41
C PHE A 18 -20.88 -24.10 -5.05
N SER A 19 -21.92 -24.02 -4.26
CA SER A 19 -22.23 -22.87 -3.45
C SER A 19 -21.02 -22.67 -2.53
N SER A 20 -19.98 -21.99 -3.02
CA SER A 20 -18.99 -21.38 -2.17
C SER A 20 -19.77 -20.40 -1.29
N ALA A 21 -19.74 -20.59 0.02
CA ALA A 21 -20.19 -19.57 0.94
C ALA A 21 -19.40 -18.31 0.59
N GLN A 22 -20.05 -17.41 -0.15
CA GLN A 22 -19.46 -16.15 -0.60
C GLN A 22 -18.94 -15.46 0.65
N SER A 23 -17.66 -15.19 0.72
CA SER A 23 -17.09 -14.57 1.91
C SER A 23 -17.78 -13.22 2.10
N ASN A 24 -18.32 -12.97 3.29
CA ASN A 24 -18.93 -11.69 3.65
C ASN A 24 -17.88 -10.58 3.85
N TRP A 25 -16.69 -10.77 3.27
CA TRP A 25 -15.59 -9.83 3.35
C TRP A 25 -15.76 -8.67 2.38
N THR A 26 -15.44 -7.49 2.84
CA THR A 26 -15.20 -6.35 1.97
C THR A 26 -13.80 -6.49 1.36
N ILE A 27 -13.73 -6.51 0.03
CA ILE A 27 -12.48 -6.64 -0.73
C ILE A 27 -12.41 -5.40 -1.61
N MET A 28 -11.65 -4.42 -1.18
CA MET A 28 -11.60 -3.13 -1.85
C MET A 28 -10.20 -2.78 -2.34
N ASP A 29 -10.14 -1.97 -3.38
CA ASP A 29 -8.91 -1.44 -3.95
C ASP A 29 -8.94 0.07 -4.10
N MET A 30 -7.75 0.68 -4.07
CA MET A 30 -7.54 2.10 -4.30
C MET A 30 -6.29 2.32 -5.15
N VAL A 31 -6.43 3.15 -6.17
CA VAL A 31 -5.29 3.76 -6.85
C VAL A 31 -4.91 5.05 -6.12
N HIS A 32 -3.71 5.10 -5.58
CA HIS A 32 -3.22 6.27 -4.85
C HIS A 32 -2.44 7.20 -5.78
N ASN A 33 -2.85 8.45 -5.86
CA ASN A 33 -2.12 9.50 -6.56
C ASN A 33 -1.46 10.44 -5.54
N ASN A 34 -0.22 10.80 -5.77
CA ASN A 34 0.43 11.77 -4.91
C ASN A 34 -0.08 13.19 -5.20
N PRO A 35 -0.09 14.06 -4.18
CA PRO A 35 -0.44 15.46 -4.37
C PRO A 35 0.45 16.14 -5.42
N GLY A 36 -0.18 16.85 -6.37
CA GLY A 36 0.53 17.59 -7.41
C GLY A 36 1.10 16.74 -8.55
N GLU A 37 0.93 15.42 -8.53
CA GLU A 37 1.31 14.54 -9.64
C GLU A 37 0.12 14.30 -10.59
N ALA A 38 0.43 14.03 -11.86
CA ALA A 38 -0.59 13.62 -12.81
C ALA A 38 -1.26 12.31 -12.35
N PRO A 39 -2.57 12.13 -12.60
CA PRO A 39 -3.26 10.89 -12.23
C PRO A 39 -2.59 9.66 -12.84
N THR A 40 -2.37 8.64 -12.02
CA THR A 40 -1.76 7.37 -12.43
C THR A 40 -2.63 6.70 -13.49
N GLN A 41 -2.05 6.43 -14.66
CA GLN A 41 -2.69 5.64 -15.70
C GLN A 41 -2.51 4.16 -15.39
N THR A 42 -3.60 3.46 -15.14
CA THR A 42 -3.61 2.05 -14.71
C THR A 42 -4.94 1.38 -15.02
N GLU A 43 -4.90 0.07 -15.33
CA GLU A 43 -6.09 -0.74 -15.50
C GLU A 43 -6.92 -0.88 -14.20
N PHE A 44 -6.29 -0.70 -13.03
CA PHE A 44 -7.00 -0.72 -11.74
C PHE A 44 -7.94 0.49 -11.53
N ASN A 45 -7.90 1.49 -12.41
CA ASN A 45 -8.93 2.52 -12.46
C ASN A 45 -10.25 1.99 -13.04
N SER A 46 -10.22 0.91 -13.83
CA SER A 46 -11.41 0.29 -14.41
C SER A 46 -12.20 -0.51 -13.36
N PRO A 47 -13.46 -0.17 -13.10
CA PRO A 47 -14.31 -0.96 -12.22
C PRO A 47 -14.51 -2.39 -12.70
N ASP A 48 -14.64 -2.60 -14.02
CA ASP A 48 -14.80 -3.93 -14.62
C ASP A 48 -13.58 -4.83 -14.38
N THR A 49 -12.37 -4.27 -14.49
CA THR A 49 -11.12 -4.97 -14.16
C THR A 49 -11.13 -5.42 -12.70
N LEU A 50 -11.43 -4.52 -11.77
CA LEU A 50 -11.50 -4.86 -10.35
C LEU A 50 -12.56 -5.95 -10.09
N ARG A 51 -13.75 -5.80 -10.68
CA ARG A 51 -14.82 -6.79 -10.53
C ARG A 51 -14.40 -8.17 -11.04
N SER A 52 -13.72 -8.22 -12.19
CA SER A 52 -13.24 -9.47 -12.79
C SER A 52 -12.18 -10.17 -11.91
N TYR A 53 -11.44 -9.42 -11.12
CA TYR A 53 -10.44 -9.95 -10.18
C TYR A 53 -11.03 -10.39 -8.84
N GLY A 54 -12.32 -10.18 -8.61
CA GLY A 54 -12.99 -10.60 -7.38
C GLY A 54 -13.11 -9.52 -6.31
N TYR A 55 -12.77 -8.27 -6.63
CA TYR A 55 -13.10 -7.15 -5.77
C TYR A 55 -14.61 -6.91 -5.73
N ASN A 56 -15.11 -6.43 -4.60
CA ASN A 56 -16.52 -6.06 -4.42
C ASN A 56 -16.69 -4.59 -4.01
N ALA A 57 -15.59 -3.84 -3.93
CA ALA A 57 -15.63 -2.42 -3.65
C ALA A 57 -14.43 -1.67 -4.27
N LYS A 58 -14.65 -0.39 -4.57
CA LYS A 58 -13.63 0.56 -5.01
C LYS A 58 -13.58 1.75 -4.06
N VAL A 59 -12.36 2.15 -3.68
CA VAL A 59 -12.11 3.38 -2.93
C VAL A 59 -11.61 4.46 -3.88
N PHE A 60 -12.34 5.55 -3.96
CA PHE A 60 -11.90 6.74 -4.69
C PHE A 60 -11.02 7.60 -3.81
N PHE A 61 -9.85 7.94 -4.33
CA PHE A 61 -8.86 8.72 -3.59
C PHE A 61 -9.28 10.18 -3.45
N LEU A 62 -8.69 10.88 -2.53
CA LEU A 62 -9.01 12.24 -2.05
C LEU A 62 -9.49 13.25 -3.10
N PHE A 63 -8.91 13.24 -4.30
CA PHE A 63 -9.26 14.19 -5.36
C PHE A 63 -10.64 13.98 -5.97
N ASP A 64 -11.19 12.79 -5.73
CA ASP A 64 -12.54 12.38 -6.11
C ASP A 64 -13.43 12.18 -4.87
N ALA A 65 -13.08 12.79 -3.75
CA ALA A 65 -13.87 12.72 -2.53
C ALA A 65 -15.16 13.56 -2.62
N ALA A 66 -16.26 12.98 -2.19
CA ALA A 66 -17.60 13.59 -2.23
C ALA A 66 -17.67 14.95 -1.54
N GLN A 67 -16.82 15.22 -0.54
CA GLN A 67 -16.75 16.52 0.18
C GLN A 67 -16.48 17.72 -0.76
N PHE A 68 -15.85 17.50 -1.90
CA PHE A 68 -15.56 18.56 -2.88
C PHE A 68 -16.73 18.86 -3.82
N GLY A 69 -17.80 18.08 -3.78
CA GLY A 69 -18.99 18.25 -4.60
C GLY A 69 -20.22 18.78 -3.87
N ILE A 70 -20.08 19.28 -2.63
CA ILE A 70 -21.19 19.84 -1.83
C ILE A 70 -21.14 21.37 -1.80
N ASP A 71 -22.31 22.03 -1.78
CA ASP A 71 -22.43 23.48 -1.93
C ASP A 71 -22.60 24.24 -0.61
N TRP A 72 -22.80 23.55 0.49
CA TRP A 72 -22.99 24.12 1.83
C TRP A 72 -24.21 25.03 2.00
N THR A 73 -25.13 25.03 1.04
CA THR A 73 -26.35 25.85 1.09
C THR A 73 -27.23 25.57 2.29
N MET A 74 -27.18 24.34 2.82
CA MET A 74 -27.90 23.98 4.06
C MET A 74 -27.38 24.72 5.30
N LEU A 75 -26.16 25.24 5.28
CA LEU A 75 -25.61 26.04 6.35
C LEU A 75 -25.75 27.53 6.04
N ASN A 76 -25.18 27.97 4.92
CA ASN A 76 -25.24 29.34 4.47
C ASN A 76 -24.88 29.41 2.96
N PRO A 77 -25.75 29.96 2.08
CA PRO A 77 -25.51 30.07 0.66
C PRO A 77 -24.32 30.98 0.33
N ASP A 78 -23.92 31.86 1.23
CA ASP A 78 -22.77 32.78 1.02
C ASP A 78 -21.42 32.07 1.15
N ILE A 79 -21.38 30.79 1.57
CA ILE A 79 -20.14 30.00 1.63
C ILE A 79 -19.62 29.71 0.23
N MET A 80 -20.52 29.39 -0.70
CA MET A 80 -20.20 29.17 -2.12
C MET A 80 -21.27 29.86 -2.99
N PRO A 81 -21.21 31.19 -3.14
CA PRO A 81 -22.23 31.93 -3.88
C PRO A 81 -22.35 31.46 -5.32
N GLU A 82 -23.57 31.34 -5.80
CA GLU A 82 -23.83 30.92 -7.18
C GLU A 82 -23.09 31.84 -8.17
N GLY A 83 -22.46 31.23 -9.19
CA GLY A 83 -21.66 31.96 -10.17
C GLY A 83 -20.24 32.34 -9.74
N SER A 84 -19.86 32.13 -8.46
CA SER A 84 -18.48 32.31 -8.00
C SER A 84 -17.53 31.26 -8.60
N ASN A 85 -16.23 31.50 -8.52
CA ASN A 85 -15.23 30.53 -8.99
C ASN A 85 -15.24 29.25 -8.15
N GLU A 86 -15.46 29.40 -6.85
CA GLU A 86 -15.64 28.28 -5.91
C GLU A 86 -16.82 27.40 -6.31
N TYR A 87 -17.96 28.02 -6.59
CA TYR A 87 -19.17 27.31 -7.01
C TYR A 87 -18.98 26.59 -8.34
N LYS A 88 -18.38 27.25 -9.34
CA LYS A 88 -18.09 26.62 -10.63
C LYS A 88 -17.15 25.43 -10.50
N TRP A 89 -16.10 25.56 -9.69
CA TRP A 89 -15.17 24.47 -9.42
C TRP A 89 -15.88 23.30 -8.73
N MET A 90 -16.64 23.56 -7.68
CA MET A 90 -17.43 22.57 -6.95
C MET A 90 -18.40 21.82 -7.89
N MET A 91 -19.12 22.55 -8.75
CA MET A 91 -20.04 21.93 -9.72
C MET A 91 -19.33 21.03 -10.72
N SER A 92 -18.16 21.44 -11.22
CA SER A 92 -17.33 20.60 -12.09
C SER A 92 -16.87 19.34 -11.36
N LYS A 93 -16.40 19.45 -10.11
CA LYS A 93 -16.03 18.30 -9.28
C LYS A 93 -17.23 17.38 -9.04
N ARG A 94 -18.38 17.93 -8.67
CA ARG A 94 -19.64 17.18 -8.46
C ARG A 94 -19.98 16.31 -9.66
N GLN A 95 -19.92 16.88 -10.85
CA GLN A 95 -20.25 16.14 -12.08
C GLN A 95 -19.28 14.98 -12.32
N THR A 96 -17.97 15.27 -12.28
CA THR A 96 -16.93 14.24 -12.49
C THR A 96 -17.02 13.10 -11.46
N ILE A 97 -17.25 13.45 -10.18
CA ILE A 97 -17.36 12.47 -9.10
C ILE A 97 -18.60 11.59 -9.29
N LYS A 98 -19.75 12.18 -9.65
CA LYS A 98 -20.96 11.41 -9.94
C LYS A 98 -20.77 10.40 -11.05
N GLU A 99 -20.15 10.80 -12.15
CA GLU A 99 -19.87 9.91 -13.28
C GLU A 99 -18.99 8.72 -12.87
N LYS A 100 -17.93 8.98 -12.10
CA LYS A 100 -17.02 7.94 -11.60
C LYS A 100 -17.72 6.97 -10.64
N TYR A 101 -18.55 7.49 -9.74
CA TYR A 101 -19.29 6.64 -8.78
C TYR A 101 -20.32 5.78 -9.47
N ALA A 102 -21.08 6.36 -10.41
CA ALA A 102 -22.06 5.61 -11.22
C ALA A 102 -21.39 4.46 -12.00
N GLN A 103 -20.26 4.72 -12.67
CA GLN A 103 -19.51 3.68 -13.39
C GLN A 103 -19.09 2.51 -12.48
N ALA A 104 -18.64 2.81 -11.26
CA ALA A 104 -18.25 1.75 -10.33
C ALA A 104 -19.48 0.97 -9.81
N HIS A 105 -20.58 1.65 -9.57
CA HIS A 105 -21.84 1.05 -9.14
C HIS A 105 -22.46 0.18 -10.23
N GLU A 106 -22.43 0.62 -11.50
CA GLU A 106 -22.85 -0.16 -12.67
C GLU A 106 -22.05 -1.47 -12.83
N ALA A 107 -20.77 -1.46 -12.46
CA ALA A 107 -19.93 -2.66 -12.41
C ALA A 107 -20.18 -3.55 -11.17
N ASN A 108 -21.21 -3.27 -10.38
CA ASN A 108 -21.54 -3.97 -9.13
C ASN A 108 -20.42 -3.92 -8.08
N LEU A 109 -19.73 -2.80 -7.97
CA LEU A 109 -18.83 -2.49 -6.87
C LEU A 109 -19.51 -1.55 -5.88
N ASN A 110 -19.31 -1.79 -4.56
CA ASN A 110 -19.60 -0.78 -3.56
C ASN A 110 -18.63 0.39 -3.75
N VAL A 111 -19.15 1.58 -3.61
CA VAL A 111 -18.41 2.83 -3.82
C VAL A 111 -18.07 3.47 -2.49
N TYR A 112 -16.78 3.60 -2.22
CA TYR A 112 -16.28 4.32 -1.06
C TYR A 112 -15.40 5.48 -1.51
N CYS A 113 -15.42 6.60 -0.80
CA CYS A 113 -14.43 7.64 -1.03
C CYS A 113 -13.57 7.86 0.22
N MET A 114 -12.28 8.04 -0.02
CA MET A 114 -11.36 8.45 1.04
C MET A 114 -11.35 9.97 1.15
N LEU A 115 -11.51 10.47 2.36
CA LEU A 115 -11.46 11.89 2.64
C LEU A 115 -10.57 12.18 3.85
N ASP A 116 -9.89 13.31 3.76
CA ASP A 116 -9.14 13.86 4.88
C ASP A 116 -10.08 14.63 5.80
N MET A 117 -9.99 14.36 7.08
CA MET A 117 -10.74 15.09 8.09
C MET A 117 -9.76 15.94 8.94
N ILE A 118 -10.08 17.20 9.16
CA ILE A 118 -11.27 17.94 8.71
C ILE A 118 -10.85 18.89 7.60
N VAL A 119 -11.56 18.86 6.49
CA VAL A 119 -11.36 19.79 5.37
C VAL A 119 -12.67 20.51 5.11
N LEU A 120 -12.63 21.85 5.13
CA LEU A 120 -13.78 22.76 4.96
C LEU A 120 -13.48 23.81 3.89
N PRO A 121 -14.51 24.42 3.27
CA PRO A 121 -14.30 25.59 2.40
C PRO A 121 -13.57 26.73 3.14
N LYS A 122 -12.62 27.37 2.48
CA LYS A 122 -11.89 28.52 3.05
C LYS A 122 -12.84 29.58 3.56
N ARG A 123 -13.83 29.97 2.74
CA ARG A 123 -14.81 31.00 3.08
C ARG A 123 -15.67 30.62 4.29
N LEU A 124 -16.05 29.34 4.46
CA LEU A 124 -16.73 28.87 5.67
C LEU A 124 -15.87 29.12 6.91
N VAL A 125 -14.60 28.76 6.85
CA VAL A 125 -13.70 28.95 8.00
C VAL A 125 -13.45 30.42 8.28
N GLU A 126 -13.33 31.28 7.25
CA GLU A 126 -13.20 32.73 7.39
C GLU A 126 -14.43 33.34 8.04
N MET A 127 -15.64 32.97 7.59
CA MET A 127 -16.92 33.50 8.11
C MET A 127 -17.18 33.13 9.56
N TYR A 128 -16.70 31.97 10.00
CA TYR A 128 -17.00 31.41 11.34
C TYR A 128 -15.71 31.07 12.12
N SER A 129 -14.65 31.82 11.89
CA SER A 129 -13.31 31.57 12.45
C SER A 129 -13.33 31.35 13.96
N ASP A 130 -13.99 32.24 14.70
CA ASP A 130 -14.07 32.19 16.16
C ASP A 130 -14.78 30.94 16.71
N SER A 131 -15.64 30.32 15.89
CA SER A 131 -16.41 29.13 16.22
C SER A 131 -15.78 27.82 15.74
N ILE A 132 -14.80 27.89 14.86
CA ILE A 132 -14.17 26.74 14.20
C ILE A 132 -12.72 26.57 14.64
N LEU A 133 -11.95 27.68 14.73
CA LEU A 133 -10.51 27.63 14.94
C LEU A 133 -10.16 27.67 16.44
N ASN A 134 -9.11 26.93 16.80
CA ASN A 134 -8.46 27.06 18.11
C ASN A 134 -7.47 28.25 18.12
N ASP A 135 -6.83 28.47 19.26
CA ASP A 135 -5.87 29.57 19.45
C ASP A 135 -4.62 29.47 18.55
N LYS A 136 -4.39 28.31 17.91
CA LYS A 136 -3.31 28.07 16.95
C LYS A 136 -3.77 28.25 15.49
N GLY A 137 -5.01 28.73 15.28
CA GLY A 137 -5.60 28.89 13.95
C GLY A 137 -5.89 27.55 13.23
N LYS A 138 -6.09 26.47 13.97
CA LYS A 138 -6.41 25.15 13.42
C LYS A 138 -7.88 24.81 13.64
N ILE A 139 -8.49 24.15 12.65
CA ILE A 139 -9.84 23.61 12.75
C ILE A 139 -9.87 22.62 13.92
N ASP A 140 -10.77 22.84 14.88
CA ASP A 140 -10.80 22.14 16.16
C ASP A 140 -12.10 21.36 16.32
N ILE A 141 -11.98 20.02 16.41
CA ILE A 141 -13.12 19.12 16.54
C ILE A 141 -13.83 19.26 17.90
N SER A 142 -13.18 19.79 18.90
CA SER A 142 -13.81 20.05 20.20
C SER A 142 -14.86 21.17 20.16
N ARG A 143 -14.82 22.04 19.13
CA ARG A 143 -15.74 23.17 18.94
C ARG A 143 -17.13 22.66 18.49
N PRO A 144 -18.22 23.03 19.17
CA PRO A 144 -19.57 22.57 18.78
C PRO A 144 -19.98 22.93 17.36
N PHE A 145 -19.56 24.10 16.87
CA PHE A 145 -19.87 24.52 15.50
C PHE A 145 -19.08 23.71 14.45
N THR A 146 -17.83 23.34 14.72
CA THR A 146 -17.08 22.41 13.88
C THR A 146 -17.77 21.05 13.81
N GLN A 147 -18.24 20.53 14.95
CA GLN A 147 -19.00 19.28 14.99
C GLN A 147 -20.28 19.37 14.16
N HIS A 148 -20.99 20.52 14.23
CA HIS A 148 -22.17 20.79 13.40
C HIS A 148 -21.82 20.78 11.89
N CYS A 149 -20.74 21.45 11.50
CA CYS A 149 -20.26 21.44 10.13
C CYS A 149 -19.93 20.02 9.62
N VAL A 150 -19.28 19.20 10.44
CA VAL A 150 -18.97 17.78 10.08
C VAL A 150 -20.26 16.99 9.87
N ARG A 151 -21.27 17.15 10.74
CA ARG A 151 -22.58 16.47 10.60
C ARG A 151 -23.29 16.89 9.30
N LEU A 152 -23.34 18.18 9.00
CA LEU A 152 -23.91 18.69 7.76
C LEU A 152 -23.19 18.16 6.53
N MET A 153 -21.85 18.17 6.55
CA MET A 153 -21.03 17.64 5.46
C MET A 153 -21.40 16.18 5.16
N MET A 154 -21.51 15.34 6.17
CA MET A 154 -21.92 13.93 5.98
C MET A 154 -23.28 13.84 5.29
N ARG A 155 -24.28 14.55 5.79
CA ARG A 155 -25.64 14.53 5.22
C ARG A 155 -25.66 15.00 3.78
N GLN A 156 -25.00 16.11 3.46
CA GLN A 156 -24.95 16.66 2.11
C GLN A 156 -24.22 15.74 1.14
N MET A 157 -23.11 15.11 1.55
CA MET A 157 -22.39 14.17 0.68
C MET A 157 -23.30 13.03 0.22
N PHE A 158 -23.96 12.34 1.13
CA PHE A 158 -24.83 11.21 0.77
C PHE A 158 -26.13 11.65 0.06
N GLN A 159 -26.58 12.87 0.26
CA GLN A 159 -27.68 13.43 -0.50
C GLN A 159 -27.29 13.75 -1.94
N GLN A 160 -26.09 14.30 -2.15
CA GLN A 160 -25.59 14.66 -3.48
C GLN A 160 -25.09 13.46 -4.30
N PHE A 161 -24.62 12.41 -3.62
CA PHE A 161 -24.01 11.25 -4.24
C PHE A 161 -24.73 9.96 -3.77
N PRO A 162 -25.88 9.62 -4.39
CA PRO A 162 -26.68 8.45 -3.98
C PRO A 162 -25.94 7.12 -4.18
N ASP A 163 -25.01 7.06 -5.15
CA ASP A 163 -24.18 5.89 -5.42
C ASP A 163 -23.02 5.71 -4.43
N LEU A 164 -22.87 6.61 -3.45
CA LEU A 164 -21.86 6.51 -2.40
C LEU A 164 -22.35 5.54 -1.31
N ASP A 165 -21.65 4.41 -1.12
CA ASP A 165 -22.02 3.38 -0.14
C ASP A 165 -21.34 3.56 1.23
N GLY A 166 -20.33 4.41 1.32
CA GLY A 166 -19.66 4.71 2.57
C GLY A 166 -18.39 5.53 2.41
N LEU A 167 -17.70 5.72 3.53
CA LEU A 167 -16.55 6.60 3.63
C LEU A 167 -15.34 5.86 4.18
N VAL A 168 -14.16 6.25 3.71
CA VAL A 168 -12.86 5.92 4.31
C VAL A 168 -12.28 7.22 4.86
N VAL A 169 -12.16 7.32 6.17
CA VAL A 169 -11.72 8.55 6.84
C VAL A 169 -10.25 8.47 7.21
N ARG A 170 -9.47 9.48 6.82
CA ARG A 170 -8.06 9.66 7.16
C ARG A 170 -7.86 10.93 7.98
N THR A 171 -7.03 10.87 9.03
CA THR A 171 -6.77 11.99 9.94
C THR A 171 -5.31 12.42 10.01
N GLY A 172 -4.37 11.53 9.72
CA GLY A 172 -2.93 11.78 9.89
C GLY A 172 -2.30 12.74 8.88
N GLU A 173 -2.90 12.85 7.70
CA GLU A 173 -2.42 13.70 6.60
C GLU A 173 -3.57 14.56 6.07
N THR A 174 -3.23 15.69 5.47
CA THR A 174 -4.21 16.56 4.81
C THR A 174 -3.65 17.03 3.47
N TYR A 175 -4.23 16.55 2.38
CA TYR A 175 -3.79 16.87 1.02
C TYR A 175 -4.76 17.83 0.35
N LEU A 176 -4.29 19.04 0.03
CA LEU A 176 -5.10 20.14 -0.51
C LEU A 176 -4.59 20.66 -1.87
N HIS A 177 -3.63 19.97 -2.50
CA HIS A 177 -3.00 20.44 -3.74
C HIS A 177 -4.02 20.73 -4.85
N ASP A 178 -5.05 19.87 -4.97
CA ASP A 178 -6.09 19.99 -5.98
C ASP A 178 -7.43 20.50 -5.41
N ALA A 179 -7.40 21.16 -4.27
CA ALA A 179 -8.56 21.72 -3.58
C ALA A 179 -8.38 23.21 -3.27
N PRO A 180 -8.28 24.10 -4.29
CA PRO A 180 -7.86 25.48 -4.13
C PRO A 180 -8.76 26.32 -3.22
N TYR A 181 -10.04 25.96 -3.09
CA TYR A 181 -11.03 26.67 -2.28
C TYR A 181 -11.28 26.05 -0.91
N HIS A 182 -10.46 25.06 -0.51
CA HIS A 182 -10.59 24.39 0.77
C HIS A 182 -9.34 24.58 1.62
N GLN A 183 -9.52 24.46 2.92
CA GLN A 183 -8.47 24.36 3.91
C GLN A 183 -8.80 23.27 4.92
N GLY A 184 -7.80 22.75 5.59
CA GLY A 184 -7.98 21.68 6.55
C GLY A 184 -6.71 21.38 7.32
N ASN A 185 -6.86 20.55 8.32
CA ASN A 185 -5.77 20.03 9.12
C ASN A 185 -6.20 18.74 9.81
N ASN A 186 -5.22 17.99 10.32
CA ASN A 186 -5.49 16.88 11.22
C ASN A 186 -6.38 17.37 12.38
N PRO A 187 -7.54 16.74 12.65
CA PRO A 187 -8.47 17.14 13.72
C PRO A 187 -7.91 16.90 15.12
N VAL A 188 -6.92 16.04 15.26
CA VAL A 188 -6.30 15.67 16.52
C VAL A 188 -5.26 16.72 16.88
N GLN A 189 -5.61 17.68 17.72
CA GLN A 189 -4.77 18.83 18.04
C GLN A 189 -4.41 18.96 19.53
N GLY A 190 -5.15 18.31 20.41
CA GLY A 190 -5.01 18.40 21.86
C GLY A 190 -4.96 17.04 22.54
N ASP A 191 -6.05 16.64 23.16
CA ASP A 191 -6.19 15.29 23.73
C ASP A 191 -6.47 14.29 22.59
N VAL A 192 -5.44 13.57 22.19
CA VAL A 192 -5.48 12.61 21.07
C VAL A 192 -6.65 11.63 21.22
N VAL A 193 -6.89 11.12 22.43
CA VAL A 193 -7.97 10.16 22.68
C VAL A 193 -9.33 10.84 22.57
N ALA A 194 -9.51 11.99 23.20
CA ALA A 194 -10.78 12.71 23.19
C ALA A 194 -11.16 13.20 21.79
N ASP A 195 -10.20 13.72 21.03
CA ASP A 195 -10.43 14.23 19.68
C ASP A 195 -10.85 13.10 18.72
N HIS A 196 -10.15 11.95 18.75
CA HIS A 196 -10.55 10.78 17.97
C HIS A 196 -11.94 10.27 18.37
N VAL A 197 -12.21 10.11 19.67
CA VAL A 197 -13.52 9.63 20.18
C VAL A 197 -14.64 10.55 19.73
N THR A 198 -14.44 11.86 19.83
CA THR A 198 -15.43 12.87 19.41
C THR A 198 -15.73 12.73 17.92
N LEU A 199 -14.69 12.71 17.09
CA LEU A 199 -14.85 12.60 15.63
C LEU A 199 -15.51 11.27 15.24
N ILE A 200 -15.04 10.14 15.78
CA ILE A 200 -15.57 8.82 15.43
C ILE A 200 -17.05 8.73 15.83
N ASN A 201 -17.44 9.21 17.00
CA ASN A 201 -18.84 9.18 17.42
C ASN A 201 -19.74 10.02 16.52
N ILE A 202 -19.32 11.23 16.12
CA ILE A 202 -20.06 12.07 15.17
C ILE A 202 -20.25 11.33 13.83
N LEU A 203 -19.17 10.77 13.31
CA LEU A 203 -19.21 10.05 12.04
C LEU A 203 -20.06 8.78 12.13
N ARG A 204 -19.94 8.01 13.24
CA ARG A 204 -20.76 6.82 13.48
C ARG A 204 -22.24 7.17 13.50
N GLU A 205 -22.64 8.19 14.29
CA GLU A 205 -24.03 8.63 14.40
C GLU A 205 -24.60 9.07 13.04
N GLU A 206 -23.87 9.86 12.25
CA GLU A 206 -24.39 10.36 10.98
C GLU A 206 -24.32 9.30 9.87
N VAL A 207 -23.18 8.59 9.72
CA VAL A 207 -22.97 7.67 8.60
C VAL A 207 -23.58 6.29 8.88
N CYS A 208 -23.33 5.74 10.07
CA CYS A 208 -23.78 4.37 10.36
C CYS A 208 -25.21 4.33 10.90
N ASP A 209 -25.52 5.12 11.93
CA ASP A 209 -26.84 5.03 12.58
C ASP A 209 -27.94 5.70 11.72
N ARG A 210 -27.69 6.94 11.26
CA ARG A 210 -28.71 7.72 10.54
C ARG A 210 -28.87 7.28 9.08
N LEU A 211 -27.73 7.10 8.37
CA LEU A 211 -27.72 6.86 6.93
C LEU A 211 -27.60 5.38 6.57
N ASN A 212 -27.31 4.52 7.54
CA ASN A 212 -27.06 3.09 7.36
C ASN A 212 -26.00 2.80 6.28
N ARG A 213 -24.93 3.63 6.23
CA ARG A 213 -23.82 3.51 5.31
C ARG A 213 -22.57 3.04 6.03
N LYS A 214 -21.59 2.49 5.30
CA LYS A 214 -20.33 2.01 5.86
C LYS A 214 -19.37 3.15 6.19
N LEU A 215 -18.68 3.01 7.29
CA LEU A 215 -17.62 3.90 7.74
C LEU A 215 -16.36 3.10 8.03
N PHE A 216 -15.30 3.37 7.31
CA PHE A 216 -13.96 2.85 7.57
C PHE A 216 -13.12 3.97 8.16
N TYR A 217 -12.80 3.87 9.44
CA TYR A 217 -11.95 4.85 10.11
C TYR A 217 -10.51 4.33 10.12
N ARG A 218 -9.61 4.99 9.39
CA ARG A 218 -8.20 4.58 9.32
C ARG A 218 -7.50 4.92 10.62
N THR A 219 -6.79 3.95 11.16
CA THR A 219 -5.97 4.16 12.35
C THR A 219 -4.63 4.82 12.03
N TRP A 220 -4.25 4.90 10.75
CA TRP A 220 -3.02 5.54 10.30
C TRP A 220 -3.06 7.05 10.51
N ASP A 221 -2.70 7.47 11.72
CA ASP A 221 -2.66 8.85 12.19
C ASP A 221 -1.21 9.40 12.29
N PHE A 222 -0.24 8.62 11.83
CA PHE A 222 1.20 8.82 12.07
C PHE A 222 1.57 8.85 13.55
N GLY A 223 0.71 8.38 14.42
CA GLY A 223 0.88 8.42 15.84
C GLY A 223 0.69 7.07 16.51
N GLN A 224 0.29 7.15 17.76
CA GLN A 224 0.18 6.00 18.65
C GLN A 224 -1.09 5.18 18.43
N PHE A 225 -2.13 5.78 17.83
CA PHE A 225 -3.39 5.10 17.57
C PHE A 225 -3.21 3.92 16.61
N HIS A 226 -2.35 4.11 15.61
CA HIS A 226 -2.14 3.10 14.58
C HIS A 226 -1.56 1.79 15.13
N SER A 227 -0.62 1.83 16.05
CA SER A 227 0.19 0.64 16.36
C SER A 227 0.42 0.36 17.83
N LEU A 228 -0.05 1.21 18.74
CA LEU A 228 0.02 0.94 20.18
C LEU A 228 -1.32 0.43 20.69
N PRO A 229 -1.43 -0.86 21.08
CA PRO A 229 -2.68 -1.44 21.59
C PRO A 229 -3.33 -0.63 22.71
N LYS A 230 -2.53 -0.04 23.59
CA LYS A 230 -3.01 0.82 24.67
C LYS A 230 -3.84 2.00 24.15
N TYR A 231 -3.33 2.71 23.14
CA TYR A 231 -4.03 3.87 22.57
C TYR A 231 -5.19 3.44 21.70
N TYR A 232 -5.03 2.40 20.89
CA TYR A 232 -6.12 1.83 20.11
C TYR A 232 -7.32 1.47 21.01
N LEU A 233 -7.09 0.76 22.11
CA LEU A 233 -8.14 0.39 23.04
C LEU A 233 -8.68 1.59 23.83
N ALA A 234 -7.84 2.56 24.21
CA ALA A 234 -8.29 3.77 24.91
C ALA A 234 -9.28 4.59 24.07
N ILE A 235 -9.11 4.60 22.74
CA ILE A 235 -10.03 5.27 21.82
C ILE A 235 -11.26 4.38 21.55
N THR A 236 -11.03 3.16 21.08
CA THR A 236 -12.11 2.31 20.55
C THR A 236 -13.06 1.80 21.61
N SER A 237 -12.61 1.62 22.87
CA SER A 237 -13.48 1.23 23.99
C SER A 237 -14.51 2.31 24.40
N ARG A 238 -14.30 3.57 23.96
CA ARG A 238 -15.22 4.70 24.21
C ARG A 238 -16.21 4.95 23.07
N VAL A 239 -16.15 4.11 22.05
CA VAL A 239 -17.05 4.17 20.90
C VAL A 239 -17.93 2.93 20.91
N GLU A 240 -19.25 3.13 20.78
CA GLU A 240 -20.19 2.00 20.71
C GLU A 240 -19.99 1.22 19.39
N PRO A 241 -19.84 -0.10 19.42
CA PRO A 241 -19.74 -0.91 18.21
C PRO A 241 -20.97 -0.79 17.31
N HIS A 242 -20.71 -0.72 16.00
CA HIS A 242 -21.77 -0.75 14.99
C HIS A 242 -21.36 -1.67 13.83
N PRO A 243 -22.27 -2.46 13.22
CA PRO A 243 -21.92 -3.38 12.13
C PRO A 243 -21.33 -2.69 10.89
N ASN A 244 -21.66 -1.41 10.70
CA ASN A 244 -21.16 -0.59 9.59
C ASN A 244 -19.92 0.25 9.95
N LEU A 245 -19.47 0.27 11.21
CA LEU A 245 -18.23 0.91 11.63
C LEU A 245 -17.09 -0.11 11.63
N LEU A 246 -16.08 0.11 10.80
CA LEU A 246 -14.87 -0.70 10.72
C LEU A 246 -13.64 0.19 10.94
N PHE A 247 -12.67 -0.31 11.69
CA PHE A 247 -11.35 0.32 11.73
C PHE A 247 -10.48 -0.25 10.63
N SER A 248 -9.85 0.62 9.85
CA SER A 248 -8.92 0.23 8.79
C SER A 248 -7.50 0.28 9.34
N VAL A 249 -6.84 -0.87 9.37
CA VAL A 249 -5.54 -1.05 10.01
C VAL A 249 -4.53 -1.57 8.98
N LYS A 250 -3.39 -0.91 8.83
CA LYS A 250 -2.31 -1.42 7.98
C LYS A 250 -1.74 -2.71 8.57
N HIS A 251 -1.41 -3.66 7.70
CA HIS A 251 -0.86 -4.96 8.06
C HIS A 251 0.47 -4.83 8.83
N THR A 252 1.26 -3.81 8.53
CA THR A 252 2.51 -3.51 9.20
C THR A 252 2.42 -2.25 10.06
N THR A 253 3.29 -2.12 11.04
CA THR A 253 3.39 -0.95 11.92
C THR A 253 3.88 0.30 11.20
N THR A 254 4.59 0.13 10.10
CA THR A 254 5.05 1.20 9.22
C THR A 254 4.33 1.15 7.88
N ASP A 255 4.66 2.03 6.93
CA ASP A 255 3.95 2.15 5.66
C ASP A 255 4.21 0.97 4.72
N PHE A 256 3.59 -0.17 5.01
CA PHE A 256 3.73 -1.46 4.28
C PHE A 256 5.13 -2.06 4.28
N TRP A 257 6.01 -1.58 5.13
CA TRP A 257 7.33 -2.13 5.24
C TRP A 257 7.35 -3.34 6.18
N ARG A 258 7.85 -4.45 5.68
CA ARG A 258 7.91 -5.73 6.40
C ARG A 258 9.24 -6.02 7.08
N GLY A 259 10.23 -5.15 6.93
CA GLY A 259 11.51 -5.28 7.64
C GLY A 259 11.35 -4.92 9.11
N ALA A 260 11.92 -5.73 9.99
CA ALA A 260 11.97 -5.40 11.41
C ALA A 260 13.01 -4.30 11.67
N ILE A 261 12.69 -3.38 12.57
CA ILE A 261 13.65 -2.43 13.09
C ILE A 261 14.30 -3.07 14.30
N THR A 262 15.55 -3.50 14.16
CA THR A 262 16.31 -4.04 15.28
C THR A 262 17.08 -2.97 16.02
N GLN A 263 17.51 -3.28 17.24
CA GLN A 263 18.31 -2.41 18.09
C GLN A 263 19.56 -1.90 17.36
N GLY A 264 19.86 -0.62 17.49
CA GLY A 264 21.10 -0.03 16.97
C GLY A 264 20.93 1.29 16.23
N ILE A 265 19.72 1.84 16.11
CA ILE A 265 19.56 3.23 15.69
C ILE A 265 19.88 4.10 16.92
N PRO A 266 20.93 4.92 16.86
CA PRO A 266 21.24 5.83 17.96
C PRO A 266 20.08 6.81 18.16
N ASP A 267 19.77 7.13 19.41
CA ASP A 267 18.88 8.23 19.79
C ASP A 267 17.39 8.08 19.48
N TYR A 268 16.84 6.89 19.75
CA TYR A 268 15.38 6.69 19.68
C TYR A 268 14.57 7.51 20.69
N GLU A 269 15.17 7.99 21.75
CA GLU A 269 14.50 8.81 22.76
C GLU A 269 14.15 10.20 22.23
N HIS A 270 14.80 10.66 21.16
CA HIS A 270 14.62 11.99 20.57
C HIS A 270 14.01 11.99 19.16
N ILE A 271 13.82 10.84 18.55
CA ILE A 271 12.94 10.75 17.38
C ILE A 271 11.52 10.75 17.94
N ASP A 272 10.86 11.89 17.88
CA ASP A 272 9.41 11.96 18.05
C ASP A 272 8.84 10.84 17.22
N SER A 273 8.39 9.82 17.89
CA SER A 273 8.22 8.42 17.50
C SER A 273 7.20 8.19 16.37
N TYR A 274 7.34 8.93 15.33
CA TYR A 274 6.44 8.97 14.19
C TYR A 274 6.31 7.62 13.47
N TRP A 275 7.38 6.80 13.45
CA TRP A 275 7.48 5.64 12.58
C TRP A 275 7.94 4.36 13.27
N ILE A 276 8.38 4.42 14.53
CA ILE A 276 9.04 3.30 15.19
C ILE A 276 8.28 2.94 16.45
N TYR A 277 7.51 1.91 16.32
CA TYR A 277 6.73 1.39 17.42
C TYR A 277 7.49 0.31 18.17
N GLU A 278 7.20 0.18 19.45
CA GLU A 278 7.87 -0.74 20.36
C GLU A 278 7.96 -2.18 19.83
N THR A 279 6.91 -2.64 19.15
CA THR A 279 6.87 -3.97 18.53
C THR A 279 7.86 -4.12 17.37
N SER A 280 8.05 -3.08 16.55
CA SER A 280 9.07 -3.11 15.49
C SER A 280 10.48 -3.13 16.08
N ARG A 281 10.70 -2.49 17.25
CA ARG A 281 11.97 -2.56 18.01
C ARG A 281 12.25 -3.97 18.52
N GLN A 282 11.21 -4.76 18.78
CA GLN A 282 11.31 -6.16 19.21
C GLN A 282 11.45 -7.14 18.05
N GLY A 283 11.61 -6.67 16.83
CA GLY A 283 11.76 -7.50 15.65
C GLY A 283 10.45 -7.94 14.99
N ASN A 284 9.31 -7.40 15.41
CA ASN A 284 8.00 -7.68 14.80
C ASN A 284 7.50 -6.46 13.99
N PRO A 285 7.46 -6.52 12.65
CA PRO A 285 6.97 -5.42 11.84
C PRO A 285 5.45 -5.37 11.73
N PHE A 286 4.74 -6.40 12.19
CA PHE A 286 3.29 -6.48 12.04
C PHE A 286 2.56 -5.66 13.11
N ASN A 287 1.39 -5.16 12.70
CA ASN A 287 0.63 -4.26 13.56
C ASN A 287 -0.10 -5.03 14.68
N PRO A 288 0.24 -4.78 15.95
CA PRO A 288 -0.35 -5.49 17.09
C PRO A 288 -1.78 -5.07 17.41
N THR A 289 -2.34 -4.06 16.71
CA THR A 289 -3.74 -3.65 16.89
C THR A 289 -4.71 -4.46 16.04
N ILE A 290 -4.20 -5.31 15.13
CA ILE A 290 -5.04 -6.17 14.30
C ILE A 290 -5.73 -7.24 15.14
N GLY A 291 -7.04 -7.31 15.03
CA GLY A 291 -7.87 -8.34 15.66
C GLY A 291 -8.21 -8.11 17.13
N ILE A 292 -7.70 -7.04 17.76
CA ILE A 292 -7.99 -6.73 19.17
C ILE A 292 -9.24 -5.83 19.32
N GLY A 293 -9.77 -5.81 20.53
CA GLY A 293 -10.94 -4.99 20.89
C GLY A 293 -12.26 -5.59 20.39
N GLN A 294 -13.30 -4.76 20.37
CA GLN A 294 -14.68 -5.19 20.09
C GLN A 294 -15.18 -4.79 18.69
N HIS A 295 -14.44 -3.96 17.99
CA HIS A 295 -14.86 -3.42 16.70
C HIS A 295 -14.44 -4.31 15.53
N LYS A 296 -15.22 -4.21 14.44
CA LYS A 296 -14.84 -4.81 13.17
C LYS A 296 -13.66 -4.06 12.56
N GLN A 297 -12.83 -4.79 11.84
CA GLN A 297 -11.64 -4.24 11.20
C GLN A 297 -11.54 -4.70 9.74
N ILE A 298 -10.89 -3.88 8.93
CA ILE A 298 -10.39 -4.23 7.60
C ILE A 298 -8.87 -4.06 7.59
N VAL A 299 -8.15 -4.98 6.94
CA VAL A 299 -6.68 -4.95 6.91
C VAL A 299 -6.21 -4.34 5.60
N GLU A 300 -5.45 -3.24 5.68
CA GLU A 300 -4.75 -2.67 4.53
C GLU A 300 -3.50 -3.53 4.25
N VAL A 301 -3.42 -4.13 3.07
CA VAL A 301 -2.38 -5.09 2.73
C VAL A 301 -1.50 -4.63 1.58
N GLN A 302 -0.28 -5.12 1.58
CA GLN A 302 0.69 -4.91 0.50
C GLN A 302 0.24 -5.60 -0.78
N CYS A 303 0.56 -5.00 -1.93
CA CYS A 303 0.36 -5.60 -3.25
C CYS A 303 1.40 -5.14 -4.29
N GLN A 304 2.63 -4.93 -3.85
CA GLN A 304 3.77 -4.48 -4.65
C GLN A 304 3.61 -3.04 -5.18
N ARG A 305 3.55 -2.11 -4.26
CA ARG A 305 3.62 -0.68 -4.56
C ARG A 305 5.06 -0.24 -4.88
N GLU A 306 5.24 1.05 -5.12
CA GLU A 306 6.53 1.67 -5.41
C GLU A 306 7.62 1.43 -4.35
N TYR A 307 7.25 1.28 -3.08
CA TYR A 307 8.20 0.97 -1.99
C TYR A 307 8.82 -0.42 -2.10
N GLU A 308 8.22 -1.28 -2.91
CA GLU A 308 8.57 -2.68 -3.03
C GLU A 308 9.15 -3.00 -4.41
N GLY A 309 9.82 -2.01 -5.03
CA GLY A 309 10.48 -2.14 -6.31
C GLY A 309 9.63 -1.68 -7.50
N LYS A 310 8.57 -0.90 -7.29
CA LYS A 310 7.69 -0.30 -8.33
C LYS A 310 7.19 -1.28 -9.38
N ALA A 311 7.04 -2.54 -9.03
CA ALA A 311 6.70 -3.60 -9.98
C ALA A 311 7.71 -3.76 -11.16
N ALA A 312 8.92 -3.21 -11.03
CA ALA A 312 9.97 -3.34 -12.03
C ALA A 312 10.48 -4.79 -12.18
N HIS A 313 10.24 -5.59 -11.19
CA HIS A 313 10.55 -7.02 -11.15
C HIS A 313 9.57 -7.73 -10.21
N VAL A 314 9.62 -9.06 -10.21
CA VAL A 314 8.79 -9.85 -9.29
C VAL A 314 9.12 -9.52 -7.83
N ASN A 315 8.06 -9.30 -7.04
CA ASN A 315 8.05 -9.35 -5.58
C ASN A 315 6.68 -9.90 -5.17
N TYR A 316 6.62 -11.22 -4.93
CA TYR A 316 5.34 -11.91 -4.76
C TYR A 316 4.84 -11.82 -3.32
N ILE A 317 4.49 -10.61 -2.92
CA ILE A 317 4.09 -10.27 -1.55
C ILE A 317 2.80 -10.99 -1.14
N ALA A 318 1.88 -11.26 -2.06
CA ALA A 318 0.60 -11.91 -1.77
C ALA A 318 0.79 -13.24 -1.01
N ALA A 319 1.79 -14.05 -1.39
CA ALA A 319 2.08 -15.28 -0.66
C ALA A 319 2.48 -15.02 0.80
N GLY A 320 3.35 -14.02 1.03
CA GLY A 320 3.77 -13.65 2.38
C GLY A 320 2.61 -13.07 3.21
N VAL A 321 1.77 -12.24 2.62
CA VAL A 321 0.58 -11.67 3.28
C VAL A 321 -0.43 -12.76 3.66
N ILE A 322 -0.68 -13.72 2.76
CA ILE A 322 -1.67 -14.79 2.99
C ILE A 322 -1.13 -15.86 3.94
N ASN A 323 0.10 -16.36 3.70
CA ASN A 323 0.65 -17.55 4.35
C ASN A 323 1.71 -17.26 5.43
N GLY A 324 2.19 -16.01 5.51
CA GLY A 324 3.31 -15.59 6.33
C GLY A 324 4.61 -15.43 5.52
N PHE A 325 5.41 -14.45 5.91
CA PHE A 325 6.68 -14.15 5.24
C PHE A 325 7.80 -15.10 5.70
N PRO A 326 8.68 -15.56 4.79
CA PRO A 326 9.73 -16.54 5.10
C PRO A 326 10.67 -16.11 6.22
N GLU A 327 11.00 -14.82 6.32
CA GLU A 327 11.91 -14.26 7.31
C GLU A 327 11.39 -14.35 8.77
N TYR A 328 10.08 -14.57 8.93
CA TYR A 328 9.43 -14.68 10.24
C TYR A 328 8.95 -16.10 10.56
N LYS A 329 9.25 -17.07 9.70
CA LYS A 329 8.76 -18.45 9.86
C LYS A 329 9.27 -19.12 11.16
N ASP A 330 10.52 -18.82 11.52
CA ASP A 330 11.20 -19.38 12.68
C ASP A 330 11.36 -18.35 13.82
N ALA A 331 10.81 -17.14 13.64
CA ALA A 331 10.83 -16.12 14.66
C ALA A 331 9.77 -16.40 15.73
N ASP A 332 10.05 -16.05 16.98
CA ASP A 332 9.07 -16.09 18.09
C ASP A 332 8.03 -14.95 17.93
N ILE A 333 7.50 -14.86 16.71
CA ILE A 333 6.44 -13.94 16.34
C ILE A 333 5.18 -14.78 16.18
N PRO A 334 4.13 -14.49 16.93
CA PRO A 334 2.88 -15.22 16.77
C PRO A 334 2.42 -15.16 15.31
N HIS A 335 2.15 -16.29 14.69
CA HIS A 335 1.58 -16.38 13.33
C HIS A 335 0.22 -15.66 13.11
N PRO A 336 -0.38 -14.97 14.12
CA PRO A 336 -1.67 -14.28 13.96
C PRO A 336 -1.69 -13.18 12.92
N TYR A 337 -0.57 -12.83 12.30
CA TYR A 337 -0.48 -11.70 11.39
C TYR A 337 -0.58 -12.05 9.90
N CYS A 338 -0.58 -13.31 9.51
CA CYS A 338 -0.92 -13.68 8.15
C CYS A 338 -2.44 -13.79 7.97
N LEU A 339 -2.94 -13.52 6.76
CA LEU A 339 -4.37 -13.48 6.51
C LEU A 339 -5.07 -14.82 6.75
N ASN A 340 -4.40 -15.95 6.50
CA ASN A 340 -4.94 -17.28 6.82
C ASN A 340 -5.28 -17.43 8.31
N HIS A 341 -4.45 -16.86 9.18
CA HIS A 341 -4.72 -16.84 10.62
C HIS A 341 -5.77 -15.77 10.98
N LEU A 342 -5.61 -14.57 10.48
CA LEU A 342 -6.52 -13.45 10.74
C LEU A 342 -7.96 -13.73 10.26
N ARG A 343 -8.13 -14.54 9.22
CA ARG A 343 -9.45 -14.95 8.73
C ARG A 343 -10.29 -15.68 9.80
N GLN A 344 -9.66 -16.29 10.79
CA GLN A 344 -10.33 -16.96 11.90
C GLN A 344 -10.84 -15.96 12.96
N ASN A 345 -10.34 -14.74 12.98
CA ASN A 345 -10.76 -13.71 13.92
C ASN A 345 -12.10 -13.10 13.47
N SER A 346 -13.11 -13.21 14.32
CA SER A 346 -14.46 -12.72 14.05
C SER A 346 -14.57 -11.20 13.89
N ASN A 347 -13.52 -10.43 14.20
CA ASN A 347 -13.49 -8.99 13.98
C ASN A 347 -12.99 -8.61 12.60
N ILE A 348 -12.21 -9.46 11.93
CA ILE A 348 -11.73 -9.15 10.59
C ILE A 348 -12.85 -9.35 9.57
N ARG A 349 -13.08 -8.34 8.73
CA ARG A 349 -14.18 -8.27 7.77
C ARG A 349 -13.74 -7.97 6.35
N GLY A 350 -12.45 -8.00 6.07
CA GLY A 350 -11.98 -7.79 4.70
C GLY A 350 -10.53 -7.35 4.59
N ILE A 351 -10.16 -7.06 3.36
CA ILE A 351 -8.87 -6.52 2.99
C ILE A 351 -9.03 -5.28 2.11
N TRP A 352 -8.02 -4.46 2.14
CA TRP A 352 -7.90 -3.28 1.29
C TRP A 352 -6.52 -3.26 0.63
N THR A 353 -6.48 -3.36 -0.71
CA THR A 353 -5.25 -3.26 -1.50
C THR A 353 -5.05 -1.84 -2.03
N TRP A 354 -3.80 -1.48 -2.23
CA TRP A 354 -3.37 -0.23 -2.83
C TRP A 354 -2.52 -0.59 -4.06
N THR A 355 -3.19 -0.81 -5.18
CA THR A 355 -2.55 -1.47 -6.33
C THR A 355 -1.54 -0.60 -7.06
N ARG A 356 -1.82 0.70 -7.22
CA ARG A 356 -0.94 1.59 -7.98
C ARG A 356 -0.81 2.95 -7.35
N GLY A 357 0.25 3.66 -7.71
CA GLY A 357 0.54 4.99 -7.21
C GLY A 357 1.06 5.01 -5.79
N GLY A 358 1.15 6.18 -5.22
CA GLY A 358 1.56 6.44 -3.84
C GLY A 358 3.04 6.66 -3.62
N GLY A 359 3.89 6.43 -4.60
CA GLY A 359 5.30 6.80 -4.55
C GLY A 359 5.55 8.21 -5.07
N TRP A 360 6.57 8.90 -4.55
CA TRP A 360 6.94 10.22 -5.02
C TRP A 360 7.89 10.12 -6.21
N GLY A 361 7.52 10.71 -7.33
CA GLY A 361 8.33 10.74 -8.52
C GLY A 361 8.29 9.43 -9.32
N GLY A 362 7.69 9.50 -10.51
CA GLY A 362 7.79 8.47 -11.54
C GLY A 362 9.24 8.12 -11.89
N PRO A 363 9.48 7.35 -12.91
CA PRO A 363 8.47 6.76 -13.78
C PRO A 363 7.80 5.53 -13.18
N TYR A 364 6.56 5.31 -13.57
CA TYR A 364 5.84 4.08 -13.24
C TYR A 364 6.00 3.06 -14.38
N PRO A 365 6.15 1.74 -14.08
CA PRO A 365 6.15 0.71 -15.11
C PRO A 365 4.84 0.75 -15.90
N GLN A 366 4.93 0.68 -17.23
CA GLN A 366 3.74 0.62 -18.08
C GLN A 366 3.07 -0.76 -18.02
N ASN A 367 3.87 -1.83 -17.90
CA ASN A 367 3.34 -3.18 -17.74
C ASN A 367 3.08 -3.49 -16.26
N GLU A 368 1.84 -3.80 -15.92
CA GLU A 368 1.35 -3.98 -14.57
C GLU A 368 1.36 -5.44 -14.09
N PHE A 369 1.92 -6.35 -14.87
CA PHE A 369 1.86 -7.80 -14.62
C PHE A 369 2.21 -8.22 -13.17
N TRP A 370 3.25 -7.63 -12.58
CA TRP A 370 3.66 -8.01 -11.22
C TRP A 370 2.74 -7.46 -10.14
N VAL A 371 2.16 -6.28 -10.33
CA VAL A 371 1.10 -5.73 -9.45
C VAL A 371 -0.17 -6.55 -9.61
N GLU A 372 -0.54 -6.83 -10.87
CA GLU A 372 -1.71 -7.63 -11.22
C GLU A 372 -1.68 -9.02 -10.58
N LEU A 373 -0.53 -9.70 -10.62
CA LEU A 373 -0.34 -10.98 -9.95
C LEU A 373 -0.71 -10.90 -8.46
N ASN A 374 -0.15 -9.91 -7.75
CA ASN A 374 -0.40 -9.77 -6.31
C ASN A 374 -1.86 -9.40 -6.01
N ALA A 375 -2.42 -8.44 -6.74
CA ALA A 375 -3.79 -7.98 -6.56
C ALA A 375 -4.81 -9.09 -6.86
N TYR A 376 -4.62 -9.79 -7.97
CA TYR A 376 -5.48 -10.90 -8.37
C TYR A 376 -5.49 -12.02 -7.32
N VAL A 377 -4.30 -12.48 -6.90
CA VAL A 377 -4.19 -13.57 -5.91
C VAL A 377 -4.83 -13.17 -4.58
N LEU A 378 -4.57 -11.96 -4.09
CA LEU A 378 -5.20 -11.46 -2.87
C LEU A 378 -6.72 -11.41 -2.97
N ALA A 379 -7.25 -10.88 -4.07
CA ALA A 379 -8.69 -10.76 -4.28
C ALA A 379 -9.38 -12.11 -4.46
N GLN A 380 -8.82 -13.04 -5.25
CA GLN A 380 -9.38 -14.38 -5.46
C GLN A 380 -9.39 -15.21 -4.17
N TRP A 381 -8.31 -15.12 -3.38
CA TRP A 381 -8.25 -15.76 -2.08
C TRP A 381 -9.25 -15.14 -1.09
N ALA A 382 -9.31 -13.82 -1.00
CA ALA A 382 -10.20 -13.12 -0.06
C ALA A 382 -11.68 -13.31 -0.38
N SER A 383 -12.06 -13.35 -1.66
CA SER A 383 -13.43 -13.59 -2.11
C SER A 383 -13.90 -15.04 -1.88
N GLY A 384 -12.96 -15.97 -1.64
CA GLY A 384 -13.26 -17.39 -1.52
C GLY A 384 -13.42 -18.10 -2.86
N ASN A 385 -13.12 -17.44 -3.99
CA ASN A 385 -13.06 -18.06 -5.31
C ASN A 385 -11.91 -19.09 -5.39
N ALA A 386 -10.85 -18.84 -4.63
CA ALA A 386 -9.75 -19.78 -4.41
C ALA A 386 -9.66 -20.16 -2.93
N ARG A 387 -9.44 -21.44 -2.64
CA ARG A 387 -9.34 -21.96 -1.27
C ARG A 387 -7.99 -21.71 -0.64
N SER A 388 -6.96 -21.53 -1.46
CA SER A 388 -5.58 -21.28 -1.04
C SER A 388 -4.91 -20.24 -1.94
N GLU A 389 -3.79 -19.70 -1.46
CA GLU A 389 -2.92 -18.83 -2.25
C GLU A 389 -2.44 -19.54 -3.53
N GLU A 390 -2.02 -20.79 -3.41
CA GLU A 390 -1.53 -21.60 -4.52
C GLU A 390 -2.62 -21.81 -5.61
N GLU A 391 -3.88 -22.06 -5.20
CA GLU A 391 -5.00 -22.15 -6.14
C GLU A 391 -5.24 -20.82 -6.86
N ALA A 392 -5.23 -19.70 -6.15
CA ALA A 392 -5.37 -18.36 -6.75
C ALA A 392 -4.22 -18.05 -7.72
N PHE A 393 -2.98 -18.40 -7.34
CA PHE A 393 -1.81 -18.26 -8.21
C PHE A 393 -1.94 -19.10 -9.49
N ARG A 394 -2.38 -20.34 -9.36
CA ARG A 394 -2.62 -21.23 -10.50
C ARG A 394 -3.67 -20.65 -11.45
N MET A 395 -4.76 -20.09 -10.91
CA MET A 395 -5.80 -19.43 -11.70
C MET A 395 -5.20 -18.25 -12.49
N PHE A 396 -4.40 -17.41 -11.85
CA PHE A 396 -3.70 -16.31 -12.52
C PHE A 396 -2.78 -16.80 -13.62
N ALA A 397 -1.94 -17.77 -13.35
CA ALA A 397 -0.98 -18.30 -14.32
C ALA A 397 -1.68 -18.86 -15.58
N LEU A 398 -2.78 -19.58 -15.39
CA LEU A 398 -3.60 -20.11 -16.49
C LEU A 398 -4.29 -18.99 -17.27
N MET A 399 -4.85 -17.99 -16.59
CA MET A 399 -5.48 -16.81 -17.20
C MET A 399 -4.48 -16.05 -18.08
N LYS A 400 -3.22 -15.96 -17.66
CA LYS A 400 -2.14 -15.34 -18.45
C LYS A 400 -1.55 -16.25 -19.53
N GLY A 401 -2.13 -17.43 -19.73
CA GLY A 401 -1.72 -18.36 -20.79
C GLY A 401 -0.39 -19.07 -20.53
N LEU A 402 0.03 -19.19 -19.27
CA LEU A 402 1.21 -20.00 -18.94
C LEU A 402 0.88 -21.48 -19.15
N HIS A 403 1.83 -22.23 -19.77
CA HIS A 403 1.65 -23.65 -19.97
C HIS A 403 1.54 -24.38 -18.61
N PRO A 404 0.56 -25.29 -18.41
CA PRO A 404 0.31 -25.93 -17.11
C PRO A 404 1.54 -26.57 -16.45
N ARG A 405 2.46 -27.17 -17.23
CA ARG A 405 3.70 -27.78 -16.75
C ARG A 405 4.73 -26.78 -16.19
N ASP A 406 4.56 -25.48 -16.47
CA ASP A 406 5.50 -24.45 -16.05
C ASP A 406 4.98 -23.67 -14.83
N ILE A 407 3.75 -23.94 -14.36
CA ILE A 407 3.13 -23.23 -13.23
C ILE A 407 3.95 -23.36 -11.96
N ASP A 408 4.39 -24.58 -11.61
CA ASP A 408 5.17 -24.82 -10.39
C ASP A 408 6.53 -24.10 -10.44
N LYS A 409 7.15 -24.01 -11.62
CA LYS A 409 8.38 -23.22 -11.80
C LYS A 409 8.12 -21.73 -11.62
N PHE A 410 7.01 -21.23 -12.17
CA PHE A 410 6.62 -19.85 -12.03
C PHE A 410 6.30 -19.51 -10.57
N HIS A 411 5.55 -20.36 -9.87
CA HIS A 411 5.27 -20.20 -8.45
C HIS A 411 6.57 -20.22 -7.61
N THR A 412 7.46 -21.19 -7.87
CA THR A 412 8.78 -21.25 -7.21
C THR A 412 9.59 -19.98 -7.42
N LEU A 413 9.64 -19.47 -8.64
CA LEU A 413 10.30 -18.20 -8.96
C LEU A 413 9.72 -17.05 -8.14
N CYS A 414 8.40 -16.96 -8.10
CA CYS A 414 7.69 -15.91 -7.37
C CYS A 414 7.95 -16.01 -5.85
N LEU A 415 7.89 -17.18 -5.26
CA LEU A 415 8.19 -17.39 -3.84
C LEU A 415 9.64 -17.01 -3.48
N LEU A 416 10.61 -17.37 -4.33
CA LEU A 416 12.01 -16.97 -4.14
C LEU A 416 12.22 -15.46 -4.11
N SER A 417 11.34 -14.69 -4.77
CA SER A 417 11.47 -13.24 -4.82
C SER A 417 11.28 -12.58 -3.44
N LEU A 418 10.53 -13.21 -2.53
CA LEU A 418 10.35 -12.70 -1.17
C LEU A 418 11.69 -12.60 -0.44
N ASP A 419 12.49 -13.67 -0.45
CA ASP A 419 13.83 -13.68 0.12
C ASP A 419 14.78 -12.77 -0.70
N GLY A 420 14.69 -12.83 -2.01
CA GLY A 420 15.54 -12.04 -2.91
C GLY A 420 15.41 -10.54 -2.69
N VAL A 421 14.21 -10.05 -2.44
CA VAL A 421 13.95 -8.63 -2.12
C VAL A 421 14.37 -8.33 -0.68
N MET A 422 13.96 -9.17 0.29
CA MET A 422 14.30 -8.92 1.70
C MET A 422 15.81 -8.86 1.93
N MET A 423 16.56 -9.79 1.37
CA MET A 423 18.02 -9.84 1.53
C MET A 423 18.75 -8.84 0.63
N GLY A 424 18.21 -8.54 -0.56
CA GLY A 424 18.87 -7.68 -1.55
C GLY A 424 18.66 -6.19 -1.29
N GLN A 425 17.43 -5.79 -1.05
CA GLN A 425 17.05 -4.40 -0.86
C GLN A 425 17.01 -4.02 0.63
N TYR A 426 16.45 -4.90 1.45
CA TYR A 426 16.40 -4.76 2.90
C TYR A 426 17.48 -5.61 3.59
N SER A 427 17.27 -5.99 4.84
CA SER A 427 18.09 -6.95 5.55
C SER A 427 17.27 -7.74 6.57
N LYS A 428 17.49 -9.05 6.61
CA LYS A 428 16.95 -9.91 7.68
C LYS A 428 17.59 -9.60 9.04
N MET A 429 18.72 -8.91 9.05
CA MET A 429 19.40 -8.46 10.27
C MET A 429 18.72 -7.23 10.89
N GLY A 430 17.73 -6.67 10.21
CA GLY A 430 16.99 -5.50 10.63
C GLY A 430 17.77 -4.20 10.55
N GLY A 431 17.19 -3.13 11.04
CA GLY A 431 17.91 -1.90 11.33
C GLY A 431 18.11 -0.90 10.23
N THR A 432 17.58 -1.11 9.04
CA THR A 432 17.74 -0.15 7.95
C THR A 432 16.50 0.68 7.73
N TRP A 433 16.66 1.98 7.77
CA TRP A 433 15.78 2.96 7.15
C TRP A 433 15.92 3.03 5.62
N VAL A 434 16.47 1.99 5.01
CA VAL A 434 16.61 1.85 3.55
C VAL A 434 15.27 1.83 2.83
N ASN A 435 14.32 2.19 3.43
CA ASN A 435 12.99 1.78 3.39
C ASN A 435 12.11 2.59 2.55
N TRP A 436 12.34 3.80 2.45
CA TRP A 436 11.64 4.65 1.55
C TRP A 436 12.18 4.46 0.14
N THR A 437 12.17 3.31 -0.28
CA THR A 437 12.66 2.73 -1.49
C THR A 437 12.07 3.31 -2.75
N ARG A 438 11.99 4.59 -2.75
CA ARG A 438 12.31 5.28 -3.93
C ARG A 438 13.79 5.19 -4.08
N ASP A 439 14.23 4.10 -4.53
CA ASP A 439 15.56 3.61 -4.81
C ASP A 439 16.70 4.64 -4.73
N ALA A 440 16.42 5.92 -4.92
CA ALA A 440 17.38 7.02 -4.79
C ALA A 440 17.96 7.19 -3.37
N SER A 441 17.22 6.78 -2.34
CA SER A 441 17.65 6.89 -0.94
C SER A 441 18.33 5.63 -0.40
N VAL A 442 18.37 4.55 -1.17
CA VAL A 442 18.98 3.28 -0.71
C VAL A 442 20.44 3.43 -0.36
N PHE A 443 21.13 4.42 -0.91
CA PHE A 443 22.56 4.66 -0.73
C PHE A 443 22.87 6.10 -0.29
N ASP A 444 22.00 6.72 0.48
CA ASP A 444 22.25 8.05 1.03
C ASP A 444 23.19 8.03 2.25
N SER A 445 23.51 9.20 2.79
CA SER A 445 24.42 9.33 3.94
C SER A 445 23.92 8.63 5.21
N ALA A 446 22.61 8.42 5.37
CA ALA A 446 22.07 7.71 6.53
C ALA A 446 22.51 6.24 6.55
N GLN A 447 22.79 5.67 5.39
CA GLN A 447 23.26 4.29 5.27
C GLN A 447 24.68 4.09 5.82
N LEU A 448 25.53 5.13 5.79
CA LEU A 448 26.85 5.07 6.43
C LEU A 448 26.72 4.92 7.95
N GLY A 449 25.74 5.58 8.57
CA GLY A 449 25.43 5.40 10.00
C GLY A 449 25.10 3.93 10.32
N PHE A 450 24.23 3.33 9.51
CA PHE A 450 23.87 1.93 9.65
C PHE A 450 25.08 0.99 9.44
N MET A 451 25.93 1.26 8.44
CA MET A 451 27.15 0.47 8.23
C MET A 451 28.10 0.54 9.43
N LYS A 452 28.23 1.70 10.08
CA LYS A 452 29.01 1.85 11.32
C LYS A 452 28.43 1.03 12.47
N ASP A 453 27.10 0.90 12.55
CA ASP A 453 26.45 0.05 13.55
C ASP A 453 26.72 -1.43 13.32
N ILE A 454 26.63 -1.89 12.07
CA ILE A 454 26.99 -3.25 11.67
C ILE A 454 28.47 -3.54 12.03
N LEU A 455 29.37 -2.58 11.81
CA LEU A 455 30.79 -2.69 12.16
C LEU A 455 30.98 -2.80 13.67
N ARG A 456 30.32 -1.95 14.46
CA ARG A 456 30.38 -1.99 15.94
C ARG A 456 29.90 -3.32 16.51
N GLN A 457 28.94 -3.96 15.84
CA GLN A 457 28.44 -5.29 16.21
C GLN A 457 29.31 -6.44 15.69
N GLY A 458 30.38 -6.16 14.91
CA GLY A 458 31.23 -7.18 14.32
C GLY A 458 30.55 -8.05 13.24
N ARG A 459 29.40 -7.60 12.68
CA ARG A 459 28.55 -8.38 11.77
C ARG A 459 28.75 -8.07 10.29
N GLN A 460 29.81 -7.34 9.92
CA GLN A 460 30.05 -6.93 8.53
C GLN A 460 30.13 -8.10 7.55
N ARG A 461 30.74 -9.23 7.95
CA ARG A 461 30.81 -10.41 7.08
C ARG A 461 29.45 -11.07 6.85
N GLU A 462 28.62 -11.10 7.89
CA GLU A 462 27.25 -11.63 7.80
C GLU A 462 26.42 -10.79 6.87
N TYR A 463 26.50 -9.46 7.00
CA TYR A 463 25.77 -8.51 6.16
C TYR A 463 26.17 -8.61 4.69
N SER A 464 27.48 -8.55 4.38
CA SER A 464 27.98 -8.73 3.00
C SER A 464 27.55 -10.08 2.43
N LYS A 465 27.66 -11.16 3.21
CA LYS A 465 27.21 -12.48 2.79
C LYS A 465 25.72 -12.50 2.43
N GLU A 466 24.87 -11.86 3.22
CA GLU A 466 23.43 -11.75 2.95
C GLU A 466 23.18 -11.11 1.57
N LYS A 467 23.84 -10.00 1.26
CA LYS A 467 23.69 -9.31 -0.03
C LYS A 467 24.12 -10.19 -1.22
N HIS A 468 25.24 -10.88 -1.09
CA HIS A 468 25.70 -11.81 -2.13
C HIS A 468 24.84 -13.09 -2.22
N ASP A 469 24.22 -13.56 -1.12
CA ASP A 469 23.25 -14.65 -1.16
C ASP A 469 21.96 -14.22 -1.89
N ALA A 470 21.52 -12.97 -1.73
CA ALA A 470 20.43 -12.43 -2.54
C ALA A 470 20.74 -12.50 -4.05
N VAL A 471 21.97 -12.20 -4.47
CA VAL A 471 22.38 -12.33 -5.89
C VAL A 471 22.27 -13.79 -6.37
N LYS A 472 22.59 -14.77 -5.52
CA LYS A 472 22.42 -16.20 -5.87
C LYS A 472 20.94 -16.56 -6.07
N ILE A 473 20.07 -16.03 -5.23
CA ILE A 473 18.62 -16.20 -5.38
C ILE A 473 18.15 -15.59 -6.71
N TRP A 474 18.56 -14.37 -7.02
CA TRP A 474 18.19 -13.70 -8.28
C TRP A 474 18.76 -14.43 -9.50
N LYS A 475 19.95 -15.03 -9.44
CA LYS A 475 20.46 -15.93 -10.49
C LYS A 475 19.54 -17.13 -10.70
N ARG A 476 19.00 -17.72 -9.63
CA ARG A 476 18.04 -18.82 -9.73
C ARG A 476 16.71 -18.36 -10.32
N ILE A 477 16.17 -17.22 -9.87
CA ILE A 477 14.94 -16.60 -10.40
C ILE A 477 15.09 -16.37 -11.90
N ASN A 478 16.17 -15.73 -12.32
CA ASN A 478 16.43 -15.45 -13.74
C ASN A 478 16.51 -16.73 -14.59
N ARG A 479 17.19 -17.77 -14.09
CA ARG A 479 17.26 -19.05 -14.77
C ARG A 479 15.88 -19.69 -14.95
N LEU A 480 15.02 -19.65 -13.92
CA LEU A 480 13.66 -20.16 -14.00
C LEU A 480 12.80 -19.35 -14.98
N ALA A 481 12.89 -18.03 -14.93
CA ALA A 481 12.15 -17.14 -15.83
C ALA A 481 12.43 -17.40 -17.31
N HIS A 482 13.71 -17.68 -17.65
CA HIS A 482 14.10 -18.01 -19.03
C HIS A 482 13.55 -19.37 -19.52
N GLN A 483 13.06 -20.23 -18.63
CA GLN A 483 12.42 -21.50 -18.99
C GLN A 483 10.91 -21.37 -19.20
N LEU A 484 10.30 -20.26 -18.76
CA LEU A 484 8.85 -20.06 -18.87
C LEU A 484 8.45 -19.67 -20.29
N ARG A 485 7.23 -20.08 -20.66
CA ARG A 485 6.60 -19.71 -21.93
C ARG A 485 5.13 -19.43 -21.70
N PHE A 486 4.77 -18.17 -21.87
CA PHE A 486 3.39 -17.73 -21.94
C PHE A 486 2.88 -17.83 -23.39
N ALA A 487 1.58 -17.92 -23.57
CA ALA A 487 0.97 -17.89 -24.90
C ALA A 487 1.26 -16.57 -25.62
N ASP A 488 1.34 -15.47 -24.88
CA ASP A 488 1.80 -14.19 -25.37
C ASP A 488 3.35 -14.13 -25.35
N PRO A 489 4.01 -14.01 -26.51
CA PRO A 489 5.46 -13.85 -26.59
C PRO A 489 5.99 -12.57 -25.92
N GLN A 490 5.20 -11.47 -25.93
CA GLN A 490 5.59 -10.20 -25.31
C GLN A 490 5.61 -10.35 -23.79
N LEU A 491 4.63 -11.04 -23.20
CA LEU A 491 4.64 -11.35 -21.78
C LEU A 491 5.82 -12.27 -21.40
N THR A 492 6.13 -13.26 -22.25
CA THR A 492 7.30 -14.11 -22.05
C THR A 492 8.59 -13.29 -22.01
N LEU A 493 8.73 -12.34 -22.95
CA LEU A 493 9.89 -11.45 -23.00
C LEU A 493 9.93 -10.52 -21.78
N PHE A 494 8.79 -9.94 -21.38
CA PHE A 494 8.69 -9.08 -20.21
C PHE A 494 9.14 -9.79 -18.93
N VAL A 495 8.65 -11.01 -18.66
CA VAL A 495 9.03 -11.79 -17.48
C VAL A 495 10.54 -12.09 -17.47
N ARG A 496 11.13 -12.41 -18.62
CA ARG A 496 12.58 -12.64 -18.75
C ARG A 496 13.38 -11.37 -18.52
N ASN A 497 12.99 -10.28 -19.18
CA ASN A 497 13.72 -9.01 -19.09
C ASN A 497 13.66 -8.43 -17.68
N THR A 498 12.49 -8.45 -17.02
CA THR A 498 12.35 -7.96 -15.64
C THR A 498 13.09 -8.83 -14.62
N SER A 499 13.24 -10.13 -14.86
CA SER A 499 14.05 -10.99 -14.01
C SER A 499 15.56 -10.78 -14.21
N THR A 500 16.00 -10.48 -15.45
CA THR A 500 17.39 -10.09 -15.73
C THR A 500 17.70 -8.71 -15.15
N TYR A 501 16.79 -7.76 -15.30
CA TYR A 501 16.85 -6.44 -14.66
C TYR A 501 17.09 -6.58 -13.14
N ALA A 502 16.30 -7.40 -12.45
CA ALA A 502 16.45 -7.63 -11.02
C ALA A 502 17.80 -8.24 -10.66
N LEU A 503 18.27 -9.22 -11.44
CA LEU A 503 19.59 -9.82 -11.21
C LEU A 503 20.71 -8.76 -11.30
N LEU A 504 20.66 -7.88 -12.31
CA LEU A 504 21.65 -6.82 -12.48
C LEU A 504 21.53 -5.77 -11.38
N LYS A 505 20.32 -5.32 -11.06
CA LYS A 505 20.04 -4.43 -9.92
C LYS A 505 20.67 -4.93 -8.63
N TYR A 506 20.34 -6.15 -8.23
CA TYR A 506 20.81 -6.70 -6.96
C TYR A 506 22.28 -7.10 -6.97
N THR A 507 22.88 -7.32 -8.15
CA THR A 507 24.33 -7.45 -8.27
C THR A 507 25.01 -6.12 -7.97
N PHE A 508 24.53 -5.02 -8.57
CA PHE A 508 25.00 -3.69 -8.25
C PHE A 508 24.79 -3.35 -6.76
N PHE A 509 23.62 -3.66 -6.20
CA PHE A 509 23.35 -3.39 -4.78
C PHE A 509 24.35 -4.10 -3.87
N ALA A 510 24.62 -5.38 -4.09
CA ALA A 510 25.60 -6.12 -3.29
C ALA A 510 27.00 -5.49 -3.38
N ASP A 511 27.43 -5.13 -4.58
CA ASP A 511 28.73 -4.47 -4.79
C ASP A 511 28.77 -3.07 -4.15
N ALA A 512 27.69 -2.30 -4.24
CA ALA A 512 27.59 -0.97 -3.65
C ALA A 512 27.59 -1.01 -2.12
N TRP A 513 26.94 -2.00 -1.51
CA TRP A 513 26.97 -2.20 -0.06
C TRP A 513 28.37 -2.55 0.44
N ASP A 514 29.15 -3.35 -0.30
CA ASP A 514 30.55 -3.65 0.04
C ASP A 514 31.41 -2.37 0.04
N VAL A 515 31.18 -1.47 -0.94
CA VAL A 515 31.87 -0.17 -0.99
C VAL A 515 31.50 0.71 0.19
N LEU A 516 30.20 0.82 0.52
CA LEU A 516 29.73 1.60 1.69
C LEU A 516 30.27 1.04 3.01
N MET A 517 30.37 -0.27 3.15
CA MET A 517 30.99 -0.90 4.31
C MET A 517 32.45 -0.51 4.44
N CYS A 518 33.21 -0.54 3.36
CA CYS A 518 34.60 -0.06 3.35
C CYS A 518 34.69 1.43 3.67
N ARG A 519 33.75 2.25 3.19
CA ARG A 519 33.69 3.67 3.50
C ARG A 519 33.46 3.91 4.99
N ALA A 520 32.53 3.19 5.59
CA ALA A 520 32.27 3.23 7.03
C ALA A 520 33.52 2.79 7.85
N GLN A 521 34.29 1.81 7.36
CA GLN A 521 35.56 1.41 7.97
C GLN A 521 36.60 2.53 7.92
N GLN A 522 36.77 3.19 6.77
CA GLN A 522 37.70 4.32 6.60
C GLN A 522 37.40 5.46 7.59
N GLU A 523 36.11 5.80 7.75
CA GLU A 523 35.69 6.83 8.71
C GLU A 523 35.97 6.46 10.18
N GLN A 524 36.19 5.18 10.46
CA GLN A 524 36.62 4.67 11.76
C GLN A 524 38.15 4.44 11.85
N GLY A 525 38.90 4.88 10.85
CA GLY A 525 40.36 4.69 10.81
C GLY A 525 40.83 3.26 10.49
N ILE A 526 39.91 2.40 10.00
CA ILE A 526 40.26 1.01 9.66
C ILE A 526 40.79 0.97 8.23
N PRO A 527 41.99 0.39 7.99
CA PRO A 527 42.55 0.27 6.64
C PRO A 527 41.66 -0.55 5.68
N THR A 528 41.43 -0.03 4.48
CA THR A 528 40.62 -0.68 3.44
C THR A 528 41.39 -0.77 2.12
N PRO A 529 42.40 -1.63 2.02
CA PRO A 529 43.28 -1.69 0.83
C PRO A 529 42.54 -2.08 -0.46
N HIS A 530 41.37 -2.70 -0.33
CA HIS A 530 40.55 -3.15 -1.46
C HIS A 530 39.50 -2.13 -1.94
N TYR A 531 39.43 -0.94 -1.32
CA TYR A 531 38.39 0.05 -1.60
C TYR A 531 38.28 0.39 -3.10
N GLN A 532 39.39 0.73 -3.75
CA GLN A 532 39.37 1.09 -5.18
C GLN A 532 38.94 -0.06 -6.08
N SER A 533 39.30 -1.29 -5.73
CA SER A 533 38.88 -2.47 -6.48
C SER A 533 37.37 -2.72 -6.35
N LEU A 534 36.81 -2.57 -5.14
CA LEU A 534 35.38 -2.70 -4.90
C LEU A 534 34.58 -1.58 -5.58
N LEU A 535 35.09 -0.36 -5.54
CA LEU A 535 34.48 0.79 -6.21
C LEU A 535 34.44 0.58 -7.73
N ALA A 536 35.55 0.11 -8.32
CA ALA A 536 35.59 -0.21 -9.74
C ALA A 536 34.59 -1.34 -10.12
N LYS A 537 34.47 -2.35 -9.27
CA LYS A 537 33.51 -3.44 -9.45
C LYS A 537 32.06 -2.94 -9.39
N ALA A 538 31.72 -2.12 -8.41
CA ALA A 538 30.39 -1.55 -8.27
C ALA A 538 30.02 -0.64 -9.45
N ARG A 539 30.95 0.16 -9.94
CA ARG A 539 30.76 0.98 -11.16
C ARG A 539 30.55 0.12 -12.40
N ALA A 540 31.27 -0.98 -12.52
CA ALA A 540 31.10 -1.92 -13.64
C ALA A 540 29.73 -2.63 -13.59
N SER A 541 29.27 -3.04 -12.42
CA SER A 541 27.93 -3.64 -12.27
C SER A 541 26.80 -2.65 -12.50
N LEU A 542 26.97 -1.38 -12.10
CA LEU A 542 26.03 -0.31 -12.43
C LEU A 542 25.98 -0.07 -13.95
N ALA A 543 27.12 0.05 -14.60
CA ALA A 543 27.20 0.25 -16.06
C ALA A 543 26.55 -0.92 -16.83
N ALA A 544 26.75 -2.16 -16.38
CA ALA A 544 26.11 -3.32 -16.99
C ALA A 544 24.59 -3.29 -16.85
N TRP A 545 24.09 -2.81 -15.71
CA TRP A 545 22.65 -2.64 -15.51
C TRP A 545 22.09 -1.51 -16.38
N ASP A 546 22.76 -0.36 -16.46
CA ASP A 546 22.36 0.77 -17.32
C ASP A 546 22.33 0.38 -18.80
N GLN A 547 23.33 -0.35 -19.27
CA GLN A 547 23.38 -0.84 -20.64
C GLN A 547 22.20 -1.77 -20.94
N PHE A 548 21.92 -2.72 -20.04
CA PHE A 548 20.79 -3.64 -20.20
C PHE A 548 19.45 -2.90 -20.25
N VAL A 549 19.25 -1.90 -19.40
CA VAL A 549 18.05 -1.06 -19.37
C VAL A 549 17.86 -0.34 -20.71
N THR A 550 18.94 0.20 -21.27
CA THR A 550 18.94 0.91 -22.56
C THR A 550 18.64 -0.04 -23.71
N ASP A 551 19.31 -1.18 -23.77
CA ASP A 551 19.17 -2.16 -24.86
C ASP A 551 17.78 -2.80 -24.92
N ASN A 552 17.05 -2.82 -23.81
CA ASN A 552 15.73 -3.47 -23.71
C ASN A 552 14.56 -2.50 -23.51
N ASP A 553 14.79 -1.19 -23.67
CA ASP A 553 13.78 -0.13 -23.47
C ASP A 553 13.06 -0.21 -22.10
N LEU A 554 13.85 -0.43 -21.06
CA LEU A 554 13.37 -0.53 -19.67
C LEU A 554 13.62 0.76 -18.87
N SER A 555 13.83 1.87 -19.53
CA SER A 555 14.15 3.17 -18.91
C SER A 555 13.08 3.62 -17.91
N SER A 556 11.80 3.28 -18.15
CA SER A 556 10.70 3.54 -17.22
C SER A 556 10.83 2.78 -15.89
N LEU A 557 11.64 1.74 -15.81
CA LEU A 557 11.90 0.96 -14.60
C LEU A 557 13.12 1.46 -13.84
N ARG A 558 13.95 2.27 -14.49
CA ARG A 558 15.26 2.70 -13.97
C ARG A 558 15.11 3.88 -13.02
N TYR A 559 15.76 3.80 -11.89
CA TYR A 559 15.82 4.84 -10.88
C TYR A 559 17.10 5.67 -10.97
N ASN A 560 17.07 6.83 -10.33
CA ASN A 560 18.24 7.68 -10.24
C ASN A 560 19.07 7.31 -8.98
N TYR A 561 20.27 6.78 -9.20
CA TYR A 561 21.23 6.45 -8.14
C TYR A 561 22.34 7.50 -7.99
N SER A 562 22.14 8.72 -8.43
CA SER A 562 23.15 9.78 -8.33
C SER A 562 23.65 10.04 -6.90
N GLN A 563 22.86 9.70 -5.89
CA GLN A 563 23.28 9.85 -4.50
C GLN A 563 24.31 8.81 -4.08
N TRP A 564 24.36 7.64 -4.74
CA TRP A 564 25.36 6.62 -4.46
C TRP A 564 26.78 7.13 -4.73
N GLU A 565 27.02 7.82 -5.83
CA GLU A 565 28.33 8.40 -6.13
C GLU A 565 28.77 9.36 -5.04
N LYS A 566 27.87 10.20 -4.53
CA LYS A 566 28.16 11.12 -3.42
C LYS A 566 28.46 10.40 -2.10
N ALA A 567 27.77 9.29 -1.83
CA ALA A 567 27.94 8.53 -0.60
C ALA A 567 29.28 7.76 -0.56
N VAL A 568 29.87 7.47 -1.71
CA VAL A 568 31.13 6.71 -1.82
C VAL A 568 32.34 7.60 -2.14
N GLU A 569 32.15 8.88 -2.43
CA GLU A 569 33.27 9.83 -2.56
C GLU A 569 33.93 10.06 -1.19
N PRO A 570 35.28 10.16 -1.16
CA PRO A 570 36.03 10.33 0.08
C PRO A 570 35.77 11.67 0.77
#